data_bab73c6f16a1768c03f3209ae64f56d4
#
_entry.id   bab73c6f16a1768c03f3209ae64f56d4
#
_cell.length_a   1.000
_cell.length_b   1.000
_cell.length_c   1.000
_cell.angle_alpha   90.00
_cell.angle_beta   90.00
_cell.angle_gamma   90.00
#
_symmetry.space_group_name_H-M   'P 1'
#
loop_
_entity.id
_entity.type
_entity.pdbx_description
1 polymer ?
#
loop_
_entity_poly.entity_id
_entity_poly.type
_entity_poly.pdbx_seq_one_letter_code
_entity_poly.pdbx_strand_id
1 'polypeptide(L)'
;MNKPLILVVEDDPSVRNLITTTLKTNDYRYVVAPNGSTAIMETTSHNPEIILLDLGLPDMDGVQVIQTVRSWSNVPIIVISARSEDNDKIKALDAGADDYLTKPFSVEELLARLRVTQR
;
A
#
# COMPACT_ATOMS: atom_id res chain seq x y z
N MET A 1 -8.28 -20.42 10.13
CA MET A 1 -8.40 -18.95 10.13
C MET A 1 -7.87 -18.38 8.83
N ASN A 2 -8.60 -17.43 8.28
CA ASN A 2 -8.16 -16.78 7.04
C ASN A 2 -7.05 -15.78 7.34
N LYS A 3 -5.98 -15.84 6.56
CA LYS A 3 -4.91 -14.86 6.63
C LYS A 3 -5.37 -13.58 5.91
N PRO A 4 -5.08 -12.40 6.46
CA PRO A 4 -5.43 -11.16 5.77
C PRO A 4 -4.76 -11.05 4.41
N LEU A 5 -5.49 -10.52 3.42
CA LEU A 5 -4.98 -10.31 2.07
C LEU A 5 -4.52 -8.87 1.90
N ILE A 6 -3.27 -8.69 1.53
CA ILE A 6 -2.65 -7.39 1.35
C ILE A 6 -2.34 -7.18 -0.14
N LEU A 7 -2.77 -6.05 -0.69
CA LEU A 7 -2.36 -5.66 -2.05
C LEU A 7 -1.09 -4.83 -1.94
N VAL A 8 -0.05 -5.25 -2.63
CA VAL A 8 1.26 -4.58 -2.64
C VAL A 8 1.44 -3.87 -3.97
N VAL A 9 1.40 -2.54 -3.96
CA VAL A 9 1.55 -1.72 -5.16
C VAL A 9 2.93 -1.09 -5.16
N GLU A 10 3.85 -1.69 -5.90
CA GLU A 10 5.26 -1.31 -5.91
C GLU A 10 5.89 -1.77 -7.21
N ASP A 11 6.53 -0.85 -7.94
CA ASP A 11 7.19 -1.17 -9.21
C ASP A 11 8.65 -1.61 -9.04
N ASP A 12 9.32 -1.22 -7.95
CA ASP A 12 10.72 -1.61 -7.69
C ASP A 12 10.76 -3.07 -7.20
N PRO A 13 11.41 -3.98 -7.97
CA PRO A 13 11.46 -5.39 -7.58
C PRO A 13 12.12 -5.65 -6.22
N SER A 14 13.15 -4.89 -5.86
CA SER A 14 13.85 -5.08 -4.58
C SER A 14 12.97 -4.75 -3.40
N VAL A 15 12.29 -3.61 -3.46
CA VAL A 15 11.38 -3.17 -2.39
C VAL A 15 10.17 -4.11 -2.33
N ARG A 16 9.61 -4.47 -3.49
CA ARG A 16 8.49 -5.38 -3.59
C ARG A 16 8.82 -6.74 -2.94
N ASN A 17 9.99 -7.30 -3.26
CA ASN A 17 10.42 -8.58 -2.68
C ASN A 17 10.60 -8.50 -1.17
N LEU A 18 11.15 -7.40 -0.66
CA LEU A 18 11.27 -7.21 0.79
C LEU A 18 9.89 -7.22 1.46
N ILE A 19 8.95 -6.49 0.89
CA ILE A 19 7.59 -6.40 1.44
C ILE A 19 6.90 -7.76 1.37
N THR A 20 6.90 -8.42 0.22
CA THR A 20 6.20 -9.70 0.05
C THR A 20 6.81 -10.80 0.92
N THR A 21 8.13 -10.85 1.05
CA THR A 21 8.80 -11.80 1.93
C THR A 21 8.40 -11.56 3.39
N THR A 22 8.36 -10.30 3.81
CA THR A 22 7.93 -9.93 5.16
C THR A 22 6.48 -10.36 5.42
N LEU A 23 5.60 -10.12 4.47
CA LEU A 23 4.19 -10.53 4.59
C LEU A 23 4.06 -12.04 4.70
N LYS A 24 4.73 -12.76 3.80
CA LYS A 24 4.66 -14.23 3.76
C LYS A 24 5.13 -14.86 5.07
N THR A 25 6.22 -14.35 5.64
CA THR A 25 6.79 -14.90 6.86
C THR A 25 6.01 -14.52 8.13
N ASN A 26 5.05 -13.60 8.01
CA ASN A 26 4.24 -13.12 9.13
C ASN A 26 2.74 -13.40 8.94
N ASP A 27 2.43 -14.46 8.20
CA ASP A 27 1.08 -14.99 8.03
C ASP A 27 0.11 -14.04 7.33
N TYR A 28 0.60 -13.29 6.35
CA TYR A 28 -0.24 -12.53 5.43
C TYR A 28 -0.25 -13.18 4.06
N ARG A 29 -1.39 -13.09 3.38
CA ARG A 29 -1.46 -13.35 1.94
C ARG A 29 -1.25 -12.04 1.20
N TYR A 30 -0.83 -12.11 -0.05
CA TYR A 30 -0.62 -10.89 -0.83
C TYR A 30 -0.90 -11.09 -2.30
N VAL A 31 -1.24 -9.97 -2.95
CA VAL A 31 -1.33 -9.83 -4.41
C VAL A 31 -0.45 -8.64 -4.77
N VAL A 32 0.26 -8.72 -5.88
CA VAL A 32 1.19 -7.67 -6.32
C VAL A 32 0.63 -6.93 -7.53
N ALA A 33 0.78 -5.59 -7.51
CA ALA A 33 0.47 -4.75 -8.65
C ALA A 33 1.68 -3.84 -8.92
N PRO A 34 2.29 -3.91 -10.12
CA PRO A 34 3.48 -3.10 -10.42
C PRO A 34 3.16 -1.67 -10.86
N ASN A 35 1.89 -1.35 -11.05
CA ASN A 35 1.46 -0.02 -11.51
C ASN A 35 0.07 0.32 -10.99
N GLY A 36 -0.37 1.56 -11.24
CA GLY A 36 -1.63 2.06 -10.73
C GLY A 36 -2.87 1.43 -11.37
N SER A 37 -2.85 1.20 -12.67
CA SER A 37 -3.98 0.55 -13.37
C SER A 37 -4.24 -0.84 -12.82
N THR A 38 -3.18 -1.63 -12.66
CA THR A 38 -3.28 -2.98 -12.10
C THR A 38 -3.75 -2.93 -10.65
N ALA A 39 -3.27 -1.95 -9.88
CA ALA A 39 -3.68 -1.78 -8.48
C ALA A 39 -5.18 -1.56 -8.35
N ILE A 40 -5.74 -0.69 -9.18
CA ILE A 40 -7.18 -0.40 -9.17
C ILE A 40 -7.98 -1.65 -9.54
N MET A 41 -7.55 -2.36 -10.58
CA MET A 41 -8.18 -3.60 -11.01
C MET A 41 -8.12 -4.68 -9.93
N GLU A 42 -6.96 -4.87 -9.32
CA GLU A 42 -6.77 -5.88 -8.28
C GLU A 42 -7.56 -5.56 -7.02
N THR A 43 -7.72 -4.28 -6.68
CA THR A 43 -8.55 -3.87 -5.55
C THR A 43 -10.00 -4.33 -5.74
N THR A 44 -10.52 -4.18 -6.96
CA THR A 44 -11.87 -4.61 -7.30
C THR A 44 -11.98 -6.12 -7.33
N SER A 45 -11.00 -6.79 -7.96
CA SER A 45 -11.07 -8.25 -8.21
C SER A 45 -10.83 -9.09 -6.97
N HIS A 46 -9.93 -8.66 -6.09
CA HIS A 46 -9.49 -9.45 -4.94
C HIS A 46 -9.99 -8.93 -3.59
N ASN A 47 -10.54 -7.72 -3.57
CA ASN A 47 -11.07 -7.11 -2.35
C ASN A 47 -10.07 -7.22 -1.17
N PRO A 48 -8.87 -6.66 -1.29
CA PRO A 48 -7.86 -6.77 -0.23
C PRO A 48 -8.31 -6.08 1.06
N GLU A 49 -7.75 -6.52 2.17
CA GLU A 49 -8.05 -5.94 3.48
C GLU A 49 -7.22 -4.70 3.77
N ILE A 50 -6.05 -4.59 3.14
CA ILE A 50 -5.17 -3.41 3.25
C ILE A 50 -4.44 -3.26 1.92
N ILE A 51 -4.21 -2.00 1.49
CA ILE A 51 -3.37 -1.68 0.35
C ILE A 51 -2.08 -1.03 0.85
N LEU A 52 -0.94 -1.57 0.46
CA LEU A 52 0.37 -0.94 0.63
C LEU A 52 0.72 -0.29 -0.70
N LEU A 53 0.89 1.01 -0.72
CA LEU A 53 0.94 1.78 -1.97
C LEU A 53 2.16 2.69 -2.04
N ASP A 54 2.99 2.52 -3.06
CA ASP A 54 4.01 3.50 -3.41
C ASP A 54 3.38 4.62 -4.25
N LEU A 55 3.82 5.85 -4.05
CA LEU A 55 3.33 6.99 -4.81
C LEU A 55 3.99 7.13 -6.16
N GLY A 56 5.25 6.73 -6.29
CA GLY A 56 6.01 6.86 -7.53
C GLY A 56 5.80 5.71 -8.49
N LEU A 57 4.60 5.59 -9.06
CA LEU A 57 4.28 4.52 -10.00
C LEU A 57 4.57 4.93 -11.45
N PRO A 58 4.80 3.95 -12.35
CA PRO A 58 5.21 4.28 -13.72
C PRO A 58 4.10 4.88 -14.59
N ASP A 59 2.84 4.56 -14.33
CA ASP A 59 1.71 4.97 -15.18
C ASP A 59 0.89 6.13 -14.62
N MET A 60 0.92 6.34 -13.31
CA MET A 60 0.18 7.44 -12.67
C MET A 60 0.76 7.72 -11.29
N ASP A 61 0.44 8.87 -10.72
CA ASP A 61 0.81 9.16 -9.34
C ASP A 61 -0.06 8.32 -8.40
N GLY A 62 0.55 7.79 -7.34
CA GLY A 62 -0.18 6.99 -6.35
C GLY A 62 -1.33 7.74 -5.69
N VAL A 63 -1.26 9.08 -5.61
CA VAL A 63 -2.38 9.89 -5.11
C VAL A 63 -3.63 9.68 -5.96
N GLN A 64 -3.47 9.52 -7.29
CA GLN A 64 -4.59 9.20 -8.17
C GLN A 64 -5.21 7.84 -7.87
N VAL A 65 -4.38 6.87 -7.51
CA VAL A 65 -4.88 5.54 -7.10
C VAL A 65 -5.74 5.70 -5.85
N ILE A 66 -5.26 6.46 -4.86
CA ILE A 66 -6.01 6.71 -3.63
C ILE A 66 -7.37 7.35 -3.95
N GLN A 67 -7.37 8.41 -4.74
CA GLN A 67 -8.59 9.12 -5.11
C GLN A 67 -9.59 8.22 -5.82
N THR A 68 -9.10 7.41 -6.77
CA THR A 68 -9.94 6.48 -7.52
C THR A 68 -10.57 5.42 -6.60
N VAL A 69 -9.75 4.79 -5.77
CA VAL A 69 -10.22 3.75 -4.84
C VAL A 69 -11.22 4.34 -3.84
N ARG A 70 -10.95 5.54 -3.34
CA ARG A 70 -11.84 6.20 -2.36
C ARG A 70 -13.19 6.58 -2.91
N SER A 71 -13.33 6.65 -4.25
CA SER A 71 -14.64 6.93 -4.84
C SER A 71 -15.64 5.79 -4.62
N TRP A 72 -15.16 4.57 -4.27
CA TRP A 72 -16.05 3.42 -4.07
C TRP A 72 -15.64 2.48 -2.93
N SER A 73 -14.55 2.76 -2.21
CA SER A 73 -14.07 1.85 -1.15
C SER A 73 -13.41 2.61 -0.01
N ASN A 74 -13.60 2.11 1.21
CA ASN A 74 -12.92 2.59 2.42
C ASN A 74 -11.79 1.66 2.86
N VAL A 75 -11.29 0.80 1.95
CA VAL A 75 -10.22 -0.12 2.28
C VAL A 75 -9.02 0.65 2.86
N PRO A 76 -8.43 0.19 3.97
CA PRO A 76 -7.26 0.87 4.54
C PRO A 76 -6.10 0.94 3.56
N ILE A 77 -5.49 2.12 3.44
CA ILE A 77 -4.35 2.37 2.56
C ILE A 77 -3.19 2.91 3.38
N ILE A 78 -2.07 2.19 3.34
CA ILE A 78 -0.80 2.64 3.94
C ILE A 78 0.13 3.01 2.78
N VAL A 79 0.52 4.28 2.70
CA VAL A 79 1.49 4.72 1.70
C VAL A 79 2.89 4.36 2.17
N ILE A 80 3.70 3.79 1.27
CA ILE A 80 5.12 3.50 1.50
C ILE A 80 5.89 4.19 0.39
N SER A 81 6.57 5.30 0.70
CA SER A 81 7.17 6.14 -0.33
C SER A 81 8.49 6.76 0.11
N ALA A 82 9.36 6.98 -0.88
CA ALA A 82 10.59 7.76 -0.67
C ALA A 82 10.33 9.26 -0.56
N ARG A 83 9.13 9.72 -0.96
CA ARG A 83 8.75 11.13 -0.82
C ARG A 83 8.58 11.45 0.65
N SER A 84 9.40 12.35 1.19
CA SER A 84 9.43 12.65 2.63
C SER A 84 9.02 14.08 2.97
N GLU A 85 8.70 14.90 1.96
CA GLU A 85 8.26 16.27 2.17
C GLU A 85 6.88 16.29 2.83
N ASP A 86 6.66 17.26 3.70
CA ASP A 86 5.35 17.41 4.37
C ASP A 86 4.20 17.53 3.37
N ASN A 87 4.42 18.27 2.27
CA ASN A 87 3.40 18.43 1.24
C ASN A 87 2.99 17.10 0.61
N ASP A 88 3.92 16.20 0.38
CA ASP A 88 3.62 14.87 -0.17
C ASP A 88 2.76 14.06 0.78
N LYS A 89 3.13 14.08 2.07
CA LYS A 89 2.37 13.37 3.11
C LYS A 89 0.97 13.93 3.25
N ILE A 90 0.85 15.25 3.30
CA ILE A 90 -0.44 15.93 3.44
C ILE A 90 -1.35 15.58 2.24
N LYS A 91 -0.82 15.65 1.02
CA LYS A 91 -1.60 15.31 -0.19
C LYS A 91 -2.12 13.88 -0.14
N ALA A 92 -1.27 12.94 0.26
CA ALA A 92 -1.67 11.53 0.34
C ALA A 92 -2.76 11.32 1.40
N LEU A 93 -2.57 11.91 2.58
CA LEU A 93 -3.54 11.79 3.68
C LEU A 93 -4.85 12.48 3.33
N ASP A 94 -4.80 13.66 2.73
CA ASP A 94 -6.00 14.39 2.28
C ASP A 94 -6.75 13.63 1.20
N ALA A 95 -6.03 12.90 0.34
CA ALA A 95 -6.64 12.06 -0.69
C ALA A 95 -7.35 10.85 -0.10
N GLY A 96 -7.04 10.48 1.14
CA GLY A 96 -7.71 9.40 1.85
C GLY A 96 -6.83 8.27 2.34
N ALA A 97 -5.48 8.43 2.30
CA ALA A 97 -4.59 7.44 2.89
C ALA A 97 -4.74 7.43 4.41
N ASP A 98 -4.62 6.26 5.01
CA ASP A 98 -4.76 6.10 6.46
C ASP A 98 -3.44 6.27 7.19
N ASP A 99 -2.33 6.03 6.52
CA ASP A 99 -1.00 6.10 7.12
C ASP A 99 0.05 6.34 6.05
N TYR A 100 1.23 6.78 6.49
CA TYR A 100 2.33 7.12 5.59
C TYR A 100 3.65 6.65 6.20
N LEU A 101 4.32 5.73 5.51
CA LEU A 101 5.59 5.17 5.91
C LEU A 101 6.67 5.60 4.93
N THR A 102 7.69 6.30 5.41
CA THR A 102 8.76 6.82 4.54
C THR A 102 9.86 5.78 4.33
N LYS A 103 10.32 5.63 3.09
CA LYS A 103 11.49 4.78 2.78
C LYS A 103 12.78 5.52 3.16
N PRO A 104 13.81 4.84 3.67
CA PRO A 104 13.80 3.42 4.03
C PRO A 104 13.02 3.19 5.32
N PHE A 105 12.33 2.07 5.41
CA PHE A 105 11.55 1.68 6.58
C PHE A 105 12.10 0.39 7.19
N SER A 106 11.85 0.16 8.47
CA SER A 106 12.18 -1.11 9.10
C SER A 106 11.03 -2.11 8.93
N VAL A 107 11.37 -3.40 8.91
CA VAL A 107 10.38 -4.47 8.86
C VAL A 107 9.45 -4.39 10.08
N GLU A 108 10.02 -4.12 11.25
CA GLU A 108 9.24 -4.01 12.50
C GLU A 108 8.24 -2.87 12.42
N GLU A 109 8.61 -1.75 11.81
CA GLU A 109 7.70 -0.60 11.66
C GLU A 109 6.55 -0.94 10.71
N LEU A 110 6.86 -1.58 9.59
CA LEU A 110 5.82 -2.03 8.64
C LEU A 110 4.83 -2.96 9.33
N LEU A 111 5.32 -3.95 10.05
CA LEU A 111 4.47 -4.91 10.75
C LEU A 111 3.62 -4.23 11.83
N ALA A 112 4.19 -3.26 12.55
CA ALA A 112 3.44 -2.50 13.55
C ALA A 112 2.30 -1.71 12.91
N ARG A 113 2.54 -1.06 11.77
CA ARG A 113 1.50 -0.31 11.05
C ARG A 113 0.38 -1.24 10.56
N LEU A 114 0.74 -2.41 10.06
CA LEU A 114 -0.25 -3.41 9.64
C LEU A 114 -1.14 -3.84 10.80
N ARG A 115 -0.54 -4.12 11.96
CA ARG A 115 -1.31 -4.50 13.16
C ARG A 115 -2.28 -3.42 13.61
N VAL A 116 -1.83 -2.17 13.62
CA VAL A 116 -2.69 -1.02 14.00
C VAL A 116 -3.85 -0.88 13.01
N THR A 117 -3.56 -1.01 11.73
CA THR A 117 -4.55 -0.82 10.67
C THR A 117 -5.63 -1.91 10.67
N GLN A 118 -5.30 -3.10 11.14
CA GLN A 118 -6.25 -4.22 11.22
C GLN A 118 -7.23 -4.14 12.38
N ARG A 119 -7.00 -3.27 13.34
CA ARG A 119 -7.86 -3.18 14.52
C ARG A 119 -9.26 -2.67 14.21
#